data_45ba1a30c96510da30faedb42d792c04
#
_entry.id   45ba1a30c96510da30faedb42d792c04
#
_cell.length_a   1.000
_cell.length_b   1.000
_cell.length_c   1.000
_cell.angle_alpha   90.00
_cell.angle_beta   90.00
_cell.angle_gamma   90.00
#
_symmetry.space_group_name_H-M   'P 1'
#
loop_
_entity.id
_entity.type
_entity.pdbx_description
1 polymer ?
#
loop_
_entity_poly.entity_id
_entity_poly.type
_entity_poly.pdbx_seq_one_letter_code
_entity_poly.pdbx_strand_id
1 'polypeptide(L)'
;MKKKLQNLYLLLIVIFLYAPIMTLMVLSFNSSRTRAKWGGFTGKWYVSLFQDEAIMSTLYNTLIIALLSALIATVIGTLASIGIQSMNRKFRTFMLGVTNIPMLNADIVTGVSMMLLFIAFRMNMGFSTILIAHITFNIPYVILSVMPKLKQTNRRTYEAALDLGASPIYAFFKVVFPDILPGILSGFLLSFTMSLDDFVITHFTKGPGIDTLSTKIYSEVRKGIRPEIYALSTIMFVTVLFLLFLVNLKPEKEVHEKDGTIRKPSRARHTMRLVVTRVVPALLVIVITAGGFFYNSKTKISGSEKVIVYNWGEYLDPDVLDIFEEETGIQVVYEEYETNEIMYPKVQSGAISYDVVCPSDYMIQRMIENDLLAEINWDNIPNIKNIGQTYMDQSKAFDPENKYSVPYCWGTVGILYNKTMVDEPIDSWSVLWNPK
;
A
#
# COMPACT_ATOMS: atom_id res chain seq x y z
N MET A 1 -5.31 -23.81 -39.30
CA MET A 1 -6.41 -23.68 -38.32
C MET A 1 -5.93 -23.59 -36.87
N LYS A 2 -5.10 -24.51 -36.34
CA LYS A 2 -4.65 -24.51 -34.93
C LYS A 2 -4.00 -23.17 -34.45
N LYS A 3 -3.10 -22.55 -35.23
CA LYS A 3 -2.48 -21.25 -34.85
C LYS A 3 -3.48 -20.09 -34.76
N LYS A 4 -4.48 -20.03 -35.64
CA LYS A 4 -5.52 -18.98 -35.57
C LYS A 4 -6.39 -19.14 -34.32
N LEU A 5 -6.74 -20.39 -33.98
CA LEU A 5 -7.51 -20.69 -32.77
C LEU A 5 -6.72 -20.38 -31.49
N GLN A 6 -5.42 -20.71 -31.47
CA GLN A 6 -4.52 -20.34 -30.35
C GLN A 6 -4.39 -18.84 -30.18
N ASN A 7 -4.23 -18.09 -31.29
CA ASN A 7 -4.17 -16.62 -31.24
C ASN A 7 -5.49 -16.00 -30.76
N LEU A 8 -6.63 -16.55 -31.20
CA LEU A 8 -7.95 -16.10 -30.74
C LEU A 8 -8.11 -16.36 -29.24
N TYR A 9 -7.73 -17.53 -28.77
CA TYR A 9 -7.78 -17.87 -27.34
C TYR A 9 -6.90 -16.95 -26.50
N LEU A 10 -5.68 -16.68 -26.93
CA LEU A 10 -4.79 -15.74 -26.26
C LEU A 10 -5.39 -14.31 -26.24
N LEU A 11 -5.96 -13.88 -27.37
CA LEU A 11 -6.62 -12.57 -27.44
C LEU A 11 -7.78 -12.46 -26.47
N LEU A 12 -8.62 -13.50 -26.37
CA LEU A 12 -9.74 -13.53 -25.42
C LEU A 12 -9.26 -13.45 -23.96
N ILE A 13 -8.19 -14.17 -23.60
CA ILE A 13 -7.59 -14.09 -22.28
C ILE A 13 -7.09 -12.66 -22.01
N VAL A 14 -6.36 -12.06 -22.96
CA VAL A 14 -5.85 -10.69 -22.80
C VAL A 14 -7.01 -9.70 -22.62
N ILE A 15 -8.05 -9.79 -23.46
CA ILE A 15 -9.24 -8.94 -23.33
C ILE A 15 -9.87 -9.12 -21.94
N PHE A 16 -10.09 -10.36 -21.50
CA PHE A 16 -10.68 -10.65 -20.20
C PHE A 16 -9.87 -10.08 -19.03
N LEU A 17 -8.54 -10.20 -19.08
CA LEU A 17 -7.65 -9.68 -18.04
C LEU A 17 -7.61 -8.15 -18.00
N TYR A 18 -7.62 -7.50 -19.16
CA TYR A 18 -7.50 -6.05 -19.23
C TYR A 18 -8.86 -5.31 -19.25
N ALA A 19 -9.97 -6.01 -19.50
CA ALA A 19 -11.30 -5.39 -19.54
C ALA A 19 -11.66 -4.59 -18.27
N PRO A 20 -11.41 -5.07 -17.03
CA PRO A 20 -11.66 -4.27 -15.85
C PRO A 20 -10.85 -2.97 -15.80
N ILE A 21 -9.57 -3.02 -16.19
CA ILE A 21 -8.69 -1.83 -16.20
C ILE A 21 -9.17 -0.83 -17.26
N MET A 22 -9.49 -1.31 -18.46
CA MET A 22 -10.04 -0.48 -19.53
C MET A 22 -11.36 0.17 -19.12
N THR A 23 -12.21 -0.57 -18.39
CA THR A 23 -13.47 -0.05 -17.85
C THR A 23 -13.20 1.10 -16.87
N LEU A 24 -12.26 0.96 -15.94
CA LEU A 24 -11.86 2.03 -15.03
C LEU A 24 -11.32 3.25 -15.79
N MET A 25 -10.51 3.04 -16.82
CA MET A 25 -10.01 4.12 -17.67
C MET A 25 -11.13 4.88 -18.36
N VAL A 26 -12.13 4.17 -18.89
CA VAL A 26 -13.30 4.81 -19.51
C VAL A 26 -14.11 5.57 -18.47
N LEU A 27 -14.35 4.99 -17.30
CA LEU A 27 -15.10 5.62 -16.23
C LEU A 27 -14.39 6.85 -15.65
N SER A 28 -13.06 6.97 -15.73
CA SER A 28 -12.32 8.16 -15.32
C SER A 28 -12.66 9.41 -16.12
N PHE A 29 -13.24 9.24 -17.31
CA PHE A 29 -13.71 10.33 -18.16
C PHE A 29 -15.22 10.55 -18.07
N ASN A 30 -15.95 9.78 -17.24
CA ASN A 30 -17.39 9.95 -17.07
C ASN A 30 -17.70 11.17 -16.18
N SER A 31 -18.53 12.10 -16.64
CA SER A 31 -18.92 13.29 -15.85
C SER A 31 -19.83 12.96 -14.66
N SER A 32 -20.50 11.81 -14.67
CA SER A 32 -21.34 11.34 -13.57
C SER A 32 -20.50 10.78 -12.44
N ARG A 33 -20.87 11.08 -11.18
CA ARG A 33 -20.29 10.42 -10.01
C ARG A 33 -20.71 8.94 -9.87
N THR A 34 -21.85 8.57 -10.48
CA THR A 34 -22.36 7.20 -10.42
C THR A 34 -21.85 6.38 -11.59
N ARG A 35 -21.53 5.10 -11.36
CA ARG A 35 -21.07 4.15 -12.40
C ARG A 35 -22.19 3.72 -13.35
N ALA A 36 -23.44 3.79 -12.89
CA ALA A 36 -24.60 3.25 -13.59
C ALA A 36 -25.02 4.10 -14.80
N LYS A 37 -24.61 5.38 -14.86
CA LYS A 37 -25.03 6.30 -15.91
C LYS A 37 -23.84 7.01 -16.54
N TRP A 38 -23.77 7.01 -17.86
CA TRP A 38 -22.82 7.83 -18.57
C TRP A 38 -23.34 9.26 -18.69
N GLY A 39 -22.64 10.21 -18.05
CA GLY A 39 -23.02 11.63 -18.00
C GLY A 39 -22.36 12.51 -19.06
N GLY A 40 -21.51 11.92 -19.93
CA GLY A 40 -20.72 12.65 -20.91
C GLY A 40 -19.21 12.63 -20.60
N PHE A 41 -18.40 13.03 -21.58
CA PHE A 41 -16.95 13.05 -21.46
C PHE A 41 -16.48 14.27 -20.63
N THR A 42 -15.57 14.05 -19.67
CA THR A 42 -14.98 15.10 -18.84
C THR A 42 -13.56 14.76 -18.43
N GLY A 43 -12.71 15.78 -18.25
CA GLY A 43 -11.39 15.69 -17.63
C GLY A 43 -11.33 16.27 -16.22
N LYS A 44 -12.47 16.70 -15.65
CA LYS A 44 -12.51 17.41 -14.35
C LYS A 44 -11.89 16.62 -13.20
N TRP A 45 -12.03 15.29 -13.22
CA TRP A 45 -11.52 14.42 -12.15
C TRP A 45 -10.00 14.40 -12.07
N TYR A 46 -9.31 14.63 -13.21
CA TYR A 46 -7.86 14.77 -13.22
C TYR A 46 -7.40 16.08 -12.58
N VAL A 47 -8.18 17.16 -12.75
CA VAL A 47 -7.90 18.44 -12.07
C VAL A 47 -8.18 18.32 -10.59
N SER A 48 -9.35 17.79 -10.22
CA SER A 48 -9.73 17.54 -8.82
C SER A 48 -8.70 16.66 -8.09
N LEU A 49 -8.22 15.60 -8.74
CA LEU A 49 -7.19 14.70 -8.20
C LEU A 49 -5.93 15.46 -7.73
N PHE A 50 -5.40 16.37 -8.56
CA PHE A 50 -4.19 17.13 -8.22
C PHE A 50 -4.45 18.22 -7.18
N GLN A 51 -5.69 18.56 -6.92
CA GLN A 51 -6.10 19.52 -5.88
C GLN A 51 -6.43 18.83 -4.56
N ASP A 52 -6.69 17.52 -4.56
CA ASP A 52 -6.95 16.73 -3.35
C ASP A 52 -5.63 16.45 -2.60
N GLU A 53 -5.38 17.23 -1.55
CA GLU A 53 -4.17 17.12 -0.72
C GLU A 53 -4.05 15.75 -0.05
N ALA A 54 -5.16 15.13 0.34
CA ALA A 54 -5.16 13.83 0.99
C ALA A 54 -4.71 12.71 0.03
N ILE A 55 -5.18 12.73 -1.22
CA ILE A 55 -4.74 11.75 -2.24
C ILE A 55 -3.28 11.99 -2.63
N MET A 56 -2.89 13.26 -2.80
CA MET A 56 -1.51 13.60 -3.17
C MET A 56 -0.49 13.24 -2.08
N SER A 57 -0.83 13.47 -0.81
CA SER A 57 0.01 13.08 0.33
C SER A 57 0.18 11.55 0.40
N THR A 58 -0.91 10.82 0.20
CA THR A 58 -0.92 9.37 0.19
C THR A 58 -0.09 8.77 -0.95
N LEU A 59 -0.21 9.33 -2.16
CA LEU A 59 0.62 8.95 -3.31
C LEU A 59 2.11 9.21 -3.03
N TYR A 60 2.42 10.35 -2.45
CA TYR A 60 3.77 10.73 -2.09
C TYR A 60 4.38 9.78 -1.04
N ASN A 61 3.66 9.49 0.05
CA ASN A 61 4.10 8.53 1.06
C ASN A 61 4.39 7.16 0.45
N THR A 62 3.50 6.68 -0.43
CA THR A 62 3.65 5.39 -1.12
C THR A 62 4.94 5.35 -1.94
N LEU A 63 5.18 6.38 -2.76
CA LEU A 63 6.36 6.43 -3.63
C LEU A 63 7.67 6.51 -2.83
N ILE A 64 7.70 7.30 -1.76
CA ILE A 64 8.88 7.40 -0.90
C ILE A 64 9.16 6.10 -0.17
N ILE A 65 8.14 5.51 0.47
CA ILE A 65 8.30 4.24 1.19
C ILE A 65 8.77 3.16 0.22
N ALA A 66 8.13 3.04 -0.94
CA ALA A 66 8.51 2.05 -1.94
C ALA A 66 9.94 2.25 -2.46
N LEU A 67 10.34 3.48 -2.73
CA LEU A 67 11.68 3.79 -3.22
C LEU A 67 12.76 3.54 -2.15
N LEU A 68 12.56 4.07 -0.95
CA LEU A 68 13.54 3.94 0.13
C LEU A 68 13.66 2.47 0.58
N SER A 69 12.54 1.77 0.77
CA SER A 69 12.57 0.37 1.15
C SER A 69 13.24 -0.50 0.09
N ALA A 70 12.92 -0.29 -1.21
CA ALA A 70 13.54 -1.03 -2.30
C ALA A 70 15.05 -0.75 -2.41
N LEU A 71 15.50 0.49 -2.27
CA LEU A 71 16.92 0.85 -2.29
C LEU A 71 17.68 0.17 -1.14
N ILE A 72 17.19 0.31 0.08
CA ILE A 72 17.84 -0.26 1.26
C ILE A 72 17.82 -1.79 1.20
N ALA A 73 16.67 -2.39 0.87
CA ALA A 73 16.54 -3.84 0.70
C ALA A 73 17.47 -4.37 -0.40
N THR A 74 17.65 -3.62 -1.50
CA THR A 74 18.56 -4.01 -2.58
C THR A 74 20.03 -4.06 -2.13
N VAL A 75 20.46 -3.08 -1.36
CA VAL A 75 21.82 -3.08 -0.80
C VAL A 75 21.99 -4.26 0.16
N ILE A 76 21.09 -4.41 1.14
CA ILE A 76 21.17 -5.47 2.15
C ILE A 76 21.05 -6.85 1.49
N GLY A 77 20.06 -7.05 0.61
CA GLY A 77 19.82 -8.32 -0.07
C GLY A 77 20.95 -8.72 -1.02
N THR A 78 21.60 -7.76 -1.68
CA THR A 78 22.79 -8.01 -2.50
C THR A 78 23.96 -8.45 -1.63
N LEU A 79 24.24 -7.76 -0.55
CA LEU A 79 25.31 -8.13 0.41
C LEU A 79 25.01 -9.50 1.04
N ALA A 80 23.77 -9.76 1.43
CA ALA A 80 23.34 -11.05 1.94
C ALA A 80 23.52 -12.17 0.91
N SER A 81 23.18 -11.91 -0.37
CA SER A 81 23.39 -12.89 -1.47
C SER A 81 24.85 -13.27 -1.63
N ILE A 82 25.77 -12.30 -1.57
CA ILE A 82 27.22 -12.54 -1.66
C ILE A 82 27.67 -13.35 -0.45
N GLY A 83 27.25 -12.98 0.76
CA GLY A 83 27.57 -13.71 1.98
C GLY A 83 27.06 -15.15 1.96
N ILE A 84 25.79 -15.37 1.58
CA ILE A 84 25.20 -16.71 1.46
C ILE A 84 25.92 -17.56 0.41
N GLN A 85 26.33 -16.98 -0.72
CA GLN A 85 27.06 -17.71 -1.76
C GLN A 85 28.43 -18.17 -1.31
N SER A 86 29.09 -17.44 -0.41
CA SER A 86 30.40 -17.79 0.15
C SER A 86 30.34 -18.89 1.22
N MET A 87 29.15 -19.18 1.78
CA MET A 87 28.96 -20.18 2.83
C MET A 87 29.10 -21.60 2.32
N ASN A 88 29.42 -22.54 3.22
CA ASN A 88 29.43 -23.96 2.94
C ASN A 88 28.03 -24.45 2.52
N ARG A 89 27.94 -25.56 1.78
CA ARG A 89 26.69 -26.05 1.15
C ARG A 89 25.53 -26.22 2.15
N LYS A 90 25.81 -26.79 3.35
CA LYS A 90 24.75 -27.06 4.34
C LYS A 90 24.18 -25.77 4.92
N PHE A 91 25.05 -24.85 5.31
CA PHE A 91 24.62 -23.59 5.92
C PHE A 91 23.95 -22.66 4.88
N ARG A 92 24.45 -22.65 3.65
CA ARG A 92 23.82 -21.94 2.53
C ARG A 92 22.38 -22.43 2.27
N THR A 93 22.17 -23.76 2.26
CA THR A 93 20.83 -24.32 2.06
C THR A 93 19.90 -23.94 3.22
N PHE A 94 20.39 -23.97 4.46
CA PHE A 94 19.64 -23.53 5.63
C PHE A 94 19.28 -22.04 5.54
N MET A 95 20.25 -21.16 5.25
CA MET A 95 20.02 -19.72 5.12
C MET A 95 19.01 -19.38 4.00
N LEU A 96 19.09 -20.03 2.85
CA LEU A 96 18.11 -19.87 1.79
C LEU A 96 16.73 -20.37 2.20
N GLY A 97 16.65 -21.44 3.00
CA GLY A 97 15.38 -21.91 3.58
C GLY A 97 14.77 -20.85 4.49
N VAL A 98 15.55 -20.30 5.42
CA VAL A 98 15.09 -19.23 6.33
C VAL A 98 14.67 -17.97 5.56
N THR A 99 15.42 -17.58 4.53
CA THR A 99 15.10 -16.42 3.69
C THR A 99 13.75 -16.58 2.98
N ASN A 100 13.36 -17.81 2.63
CA ASN A 100 12.09 -18.03 1.94
C ASN A 100 10.87 -18.08 2.86
N ILE A 101 11.04 -18.19 4.19
CA ILE A 101 9.92 -18.25 5.15
C ILE A 101 8.98 -17.06 5.00
N PRO A 102 9.43 -15.78 4.99
CA PRO A 102 8.53 -14.64 4.85
C PRO A 102 7.72 -14.64 3.56
N MET A 103 8.26 -15.21 2.48
CA MET A 103 7.58 -15.27 1.17
C MET A 103 6.49 -16.35 1.11
N LEU A 104 6.62 -17.40 1.93
CA LEU A 104 5.66 -18.51 1.99
C LEU A 104 4.56 -18.26 3.03
N ASN A 105 4.80 -17.30 3.92
CA ASN A 105 3.86 -16.94 4.97
C ASN A 105 2.76 -16.03 4.41
N ALA A 106 1.56 -16.10 5.00
CA ALA A 106 0.50 -15.15 4.65
C ALA A 106 0.88 -13.74 5.11
N ASP A 107 0.65 -12.73 4.25
CA ASP A 107 1.01 -11.33 4.52
C ASP A 107 0.41 -10.81 5.82
N ILE A 108 -0.80 -11.25 6.18
CA ILE A 108 -1.47 -10.88 7.42
C ILE A 108 -0.68 -11.37 8.66
N VAL A 109 -0.11 -12.57 8.60
CA VAL A 109 0.70 -13.12 9.70
C VAL A 109 2.01 -12.33 9.82
N THR A 110 2.61 -11.98 8.70
CA THR A 110 3.82 -11.16 8.66
C THR A 110 3.53 -9.76 9.21
N GLY A 111 2.44 -9.13 8.78
CA GLY A 111 2.05 -7.79 9.24
C GLY A 111 1.76 -7.74 10.74
N VAL A 112 0.98 -8.69 11.26
CA VAL A 112 0.69 -8.79 12.70
C VAL A 112 1.96 -9.09 13.50
N SER A 113 2.83 -9.99 13.01
CA SER A 113 4.09 -10.30 13.68
C SER A 113 5.02 -9.08 13.77
N MET A 114 5.09 -8.28 12.71
CA MET A 114 5.86 -7.03 12.69
C MET A 114 5.26 -6.01 13.64
N MET A 115 3.94 -5.85 13.66
CA MET A 115 3.25 -4.98 14.61
C MET A 115 3.62 -5.35 16.05
N LEU A 116 3.47 -6.63 16.43
CA LEU A 116 3.81 -7.11 17.77
C LEU A 116 5.28 -6.91 18.10
N LEU A 117 6.19 -7.09 17.14
CA LEU A 117 7.60 -6.84 17.31
C LEU A 117 7.87 -5.35 17.61
N PHE A 118 7.28 -4.43 16.86
CA PHE A 118 7.44 -2.99 17.08
C PHE A 118 6.89 -2.56 18.44
N ILE A 119 5.77 -3.14 18.88
CA ILE A 119 5.21 -2.92 20.21
C ILE A 119 6.20 -3.41 21.29
N ALA A 120 6.74 -4.62 21.14
CA ALA A 120 7.71 -5.18 22.10
C ALA A 120 8.96 -4.28 22.25
N PHE A 121 9.37 -3.62 21.16
CA PHE A 121 10.46 -2.63 21.18
C PHE A 121 10.00 -1.21 21.55
N ARG A 122 8.74 -1.02 21.91
CA ARG A 122 8.13 0.30 22.23
C ARG A 122 8.35 1.36 21.13
N MET A 123 8.29 0.92 19.87
CA MET A 123 8.40 1.82 18.74
C MET A 123 7.03 2.45 18.44
N ASN A 124 6.99 3.76 18.29
CA ASN A 124 5.78 4.45 17.84
C ASN A 124 5.49 4.07 16.39
N MET A 125 4.25 3.63 16.12
CA MET A 125 3.79 3.31 14.78
C MET A 125 3.79 4.56 13.90
N GLY A 126 4.25 4.41 12.65
CA GLY A 126 4.37 5.54 11.74
C GLY A 126 5.21 5.22 10.52
N PHE A 127 5.78 6.25 9.91
CA PHE A 127 6.62 6.11 8.72
C PHE A 127 7.79 5.14 8.91
N SER A 128 8.47 5.19 10.06
CA SER A 128 9.65 4.34 10.34
C SER A 128 9.28 2.86 10.43
N THR A 129 8.15 2.53 11.06
CA THR A 129 7.70 1.13 11.19
C THR A 129 7.24 0.55 9.86
N ILE A 130 6.55 1.34 9.02
CA ILE A 130 6.22 0.93 7.65
C ILE A 130 7.51 0.69 6.87
N LEU A 131 8.45 1.63 6.90
CA LEU A 131 9.70 1.52 6.16
C LEU A 131 10.51 0.29 6.55
N ILE A 132 10.67 0.02 7.86
CA ILE A 132 11.39 -1.16 8.35
C ILE A 132 10.68 -2.46 7.94
N ALA A 133 9.36 -2.50 8.04
CA ALA A 133 8.57 -3.65 7.61
C ALA A 133 8.77 -3.92 6.11
N HIS A 134 8.67 -2.87 5.27
CA HIS A 134 8.86 -2.96 3.83
C HIS A 134 10.29 -3.39 3.45
N ILE A 135 11.32 -2.89 4.14
CA ILE A 135 12.70 -3.34 3.95
C ILE A 135 12.78 -4.85 4.24
N THR A 136 12.22 -5.27 5.37
CA THR A 136 12.35 -6.65 5.87
C THR A 136 11.72 -7.65 4.91
N PHE A 137 10.50 -7.42 4.44
CA PHE A 137 9.86 -8.36 3.51
C PHE A 137 10.43 -8.29 2.08
N ASN A 138 11.06 -7.17 1.69
CA ASN A 138 11.68 -7.01 0.38
C ASN A 138 13.03 -7.73 0.23
N ILE A 139 13.79 -7.89 1.32
CA ILE A 139 15.11 -8.55 1.27
C ILE A 139 15.09 -9.93 0.60
N PRO A 140 14.16 -10.85 0.91
CA PRO A 140 14.05 -12.15 0.23
C PRO A 140 13.93 -12.06 -1.28
N TYR A 141 13.13 -11.13 -1.79
CA TYR A 141 12.90 -10.94 -3.22
C TYR A 141 14.18 -10.50 -3.94
N VAL A 142 14.97 -9.63 -3.30
CA VAL A 142 16.29 -9.22 -3.82
C VAL A 142 17.23 -10.41 -3.85
N ILE A 143 17.30 -11.19 -2.77
CA ILE A 143 18.17 -12.38 -2.70
C ILE A 143 17.81 -13.37 -3.81
N LEU A 144 16.52 -13.62 -4.05
CA LEU A 144 16.04 -14.48 -5.13
C LEU A 144 16.42 -13.98 -6.53
N SER A 145 16.48 -12.66 -6.70
CA SER A 145 16.82 -12.06 -8.00
C SER A 145 18.34 -12.04 -8.26
N VAL A 146 19.14 -11.81 -7.22
CA VAL A 146 20.60 -11.68 -7.31
C VAL A 146 21.30 -13.04 -7.31
N MET A 147 20.83 -13.99 -6.48
CA MET A 147 21.49 -15.31 -6.30
C MET A 147 21.69 -16.10 -7.59
N PRO A 148 20.72 -16.19 -8.53
CA PRO A 148 20.93 -16.88 -9.81
C PRO A 148 22.05 -16.24 -10.64
N LYS A 149 22.18 -14.91 -10.61
CA LYS A 149 23.25 -14.19 -11.34
C LYS A 149 24.60 -14.43 -10.72
N LEU A 150 24.72 -14.42 -9.40
CA LEU A 150 25.94 -14.81 -8.70
C LEU A 150 26.39 -16.23 -9.04
N LYS A 151 25.47 -17.18 -9.16
CA LYS A 151 25.78 -18.56 -9.55
C LYS A 151 26.23 -18.69 -11.01
N GLN A 152 25.80 -17.78 -11.90
CA GLN A 152 26.18 -17.75 -13.30
C GLN A 152 27.53 -17.07 -13.53
N THR A 153 27.97 -16.21 -12.61
CA THR A 153 29.24 -15.48 -12.70
C THR A 153 30.42 -16.46 -12.63
N ASN A 154 31.36 -16.34 -13.58
CA ASN A 154 32.50 -17.20 -13.63
C ASN A 154 33.55 -16.80 -12.58
N ARG A 155 33.70 -17.65 -11.56
CA ARG A 155 34.65 -17.44 -10.47
C ARG A 155 36.12 -17.32 -10.93
N ARG A 156 36.48 -18.02 -12.02
CA ARG A 156 37.83 -17.97 -12.56
C ARG A 156 38.21 -16.59 -13.08
N THR A 157 37.28 -15.83 -13.61
CA THR A 157 37.53 -14.44 -14.06
C THR A 157 37.88 -13.52 -12.88
N TYR A 158 37.22 -13.72 -11.74
CA TYR A 158 37.54 -12.99 -10.53
C TYR A 158 38.92 -13.38 -9.98
N GLU A 159 39.23 -14.68 -9.91
CA GLU A 159 40.53 -15.22 -9.49
C GLU A 159 41.67 -14.72 -10.41
N ALA A 160 41.47 -14.74 -11.72
CA ALA A 160 42.46 -14.20 -12.67
C ALA A 160 42.73 -12.70 -12.48
N ALA A 161 41.71 -11.93 -12.10
CA ALA A 161 41.91 -10.51 -11.80
C ALA A 161 42.80 -10.31 -10.55
N LEU A 162 42.61 -11.16 -9.52
CA LEU A 162 43.48 -11.16 -8.34
C LEU A 162 44.91 -11.55 -8.64
N ASP A 163 45.10 -12.58 -9.47
CA ASP A 163 46.43 -13.06 -9.92
C ASP A 163 47.18 -11.96 -10.69
N LEU A 164 46.44 -11.10 -11.40
CA LEU A 164 47.00 -9.93 -12.10
C LEU A 164 47.28 -8.73 -11.15
N GLY A 165 47.16 -8.92 -9.82
CA GLY A 165 47.45 -7.90 -8.82
C GLY A 165 46.31 -6.93 -8.48
N ALA A 166 45.08 -7.19 -8.94
CA ALA A 166 43.93 -6.38 -8.54
C ALA A 166 43.58 -6.63 -7.08
N SER A 167 43.25 -5.55 -6.33
CA SER A 167 42.70 -5.72 -4.99
C SER A 167 41.33 -6.41 -5.04
N PRO A 168 40.91 -7.15 -3.99
CA PRO A 168 39.63 -7.85 -3.94
C PRO A 168 38.43 -6.94 -4.21
N ILE A 169 38.45 -5.73 -3.68
CA ILE A 169 37.37 -4.72 -3.86
C ILE A 169 37.34 -4.26 -5.33
N TYR A 170 38.50 -3.98 -5.92
CA TYR A 170 38.58 -3.56 -7.31
C TYR A 170 38.12 -4.68 -8.27
N ALA A 171 38.60 -5.91 -8.05
CA ALA A 171 38.17 -7.08 -8.80
C ALA A 171 36.66 -7.32 -8.70
N PHE A 172 36.08 -7.16 -7.51
CA PHE A 172 34.65 -7.26 -7.31
C PHE A 172 33.88 -6.24 -8.17
N PHE A 173 34.20 -4.95 -8.06
CA PHE A 173 33.47 -3.90 -8.78
C PHE A 173 33.70 -3.92 -10.30
N LYS A 174 34.82 -4.43 -10.78
CA LYS A 174 35.12 -4.47 -12.21
C LYS A 174 34.70 -5.77 -12.90
N VAL A 175 34.64 -6.88 -12.16
CA VAL A 175 34.33 -8.22 -12.74
C VAL A 175 32.95 -8.69 -12.24
N VAL A 176 32.76 -8.83 -10.93
CA VAL A 176 31.55 -9.48 -10.38
C VAL A 176 30.34 -8.56 -10.47
N PHE A 177 30.49 -7.31 -10.07
CA PHE A 177 29.38 -6.35 -9.97
C PHE A 177 28.67 -6.10 -11.33
N PRO A 178 29.38 -5.91 -12.46
CA PRO A 178 28.71 -5.78 -13.75
C PRO A 178 27.91 -7.02 -14.18
N ASP A 179 28.40 -8.21 -13.84
CA ASP A 179 27.74 -9.48 -14.16
C ASP A 179 26.45 -9.68 -13.36
N ILE A 180 26.44 -9.26 -12.09
CA ILE A 180 25.26 -9.39 -11.22
C ILE A 180 24.31 -8.20 -11.30
N LEU A 181 24.72 -7.09 -11.91
CA LEU A 181 23.93 -5.85 -12.01
C LEU A 181 22.53 -6.07 -12.59
N PRO A 182 22.30 -6.90 -13.63
CA PRO A 182 20.95 -7.19 -14.09
C PRO A 182 20.07 -7.87 -13.02
N GLY A 183 20.66 -8.70 -12.15
CA GLY A 183 19.98 -9.32 -11.03
C GLY A 183 19.64 -8.30 -9.92
N ILE A 184 20.56 -7.40 -9.64
CA ILE A 184 20.35 -6.29 -8.67
C ILE A 184 19.21 -5.39 -9.14
N LEU A 185 19.22 -4.97 -10.41
CA LEU A 185 18.17 -4.14 -11.00
C LEU A 185 16.80 -4.84 -11.00
N SER A 186 16.78 -6.15 -11.32
CA SER A 186 15.54 -6.94 -11.25
C SER A 186 15.02 -7.04 -9.81
N GLY A 187 15.91 -7.26 -8.83
CA GLY A 187 15.58 -7.30 -7.42
C GLY A 187 15.03 -5.96 -6.91
N PHE A 188 15.66 -4.86 -7.30
CA PHE A 188 15.19 -3.51 -7.00
C PHE A 188 13.79 -3.25 -7.55
N LEU A 189 13.57 -3.54 -8.85
CA LEU A 189 12.26 -3.31 -9.48
C LEU A 189 11.17 -4.19 -8.87
N LEU A 190 11.49 -5.44 -8.55
CA LEU A 190 10.54 -6.35 -7.89
C LEU A 190 10.18 -5.84 -6.49
N SER A 191 11.18 -5.47 -5.68
CA SER A 191 10.97 -4.90 -4.35
C SER A 191 10.19 -3.61 -4.39
N PHE A 192 10.47 -2.73 -5.34
CA PHE A 192 9.73 -1.49 -5.54
C PHE A 192 8.26 -1.75 -5.87
N THR A 193 7.99 -2.69 -6.78
CA THR A 193 6.62 -3.06 -7.16
C THR A 193 5.87 -3.68 -6.00
N MET A 194 6.49 -4.62 -5.27
CA MET A 194 5.88 -5.25 -4.10
C MET A 194 5.56 -4.24 -3.00
N SER A 195 6.42 -3.25 -2.80
CA SER A 195 6.20 -2.19 -1.81
C SER A 195 5.12 -1.18 -2.23
N LEU A 196 4.94 -0.92 -3.53
CA LEU A 196 3.88 -0.06 -4.05
C LEU A 196 2.48 -0.63 -3.81
N ASP A 197 2.36 -1.95 -3.96
CA ASP A 197 1.08 -2.67 -3.97
C ASP A 197 0.70 -3.22 -2.59
N ASP A 198 1.61 -3.13 -1.60
CA ASP A 198 1.36 -3.68 -0.28
C ASP A 198 0.27 -2.90 0.45
N PHE A 199 -0.78 -3.64 0.83
CA PHE A 199 -1.84 -3.18 1.71
C PHE A 199 -1.69 -3.75 3.12
N VAL A 200 -1.46 -5.07 3.20
CA VAL A 200 -1.64 -5.82 4.45
C VAL A 200 -0.57 -5.44 5.48
N ILE A 201 0.68 -5.48 5.09
CA ILE A 201 1.80 -5.17 6.01
C ILE A 201 1.73 -3.70 6.42
N THR A 202 1.47 -2.80 5.45
CA THR A 202 1.28 -1.37 5.73
C THR A 202 0.14 -1.15 6.71
N HIS A 203 -1.00 -1.81 6.54
CA HIS A 203 -2.17 -1.64 7.41
C HIS A 203 -1.86 -1.92 8.89
N PHE A 204 -1.07 -2.97 9.18
CA PHE A 204 -0.71 -3.34 10.55
C PHE A 204 0.48 -2.54 11.11
N THR A 205 1.29 -1.90 10.26
CA THR A 205 2.51 -1.20 10.68
C THR A 205 2.43 0.31 10.56
N LYS A 206 1.35 0.85 9.98
CA LYS A 206 1.12 2.30 9.87
C LYS A 206 0.69 2.89 11.22
N GLY A 207 1.03 4.15 11.44
CA GLY A 207 0.51 4.98 12.53
C GLY A 207 -0.59 5.92 12.06
N PRO A 208 -1.23 6.64 13.01
CA PRO A 208 -2.25 7.63 12.71
C PRO A 208 -1.74 8.72 11.78
N GLY A 209 -2.58 9.14 10.84
CA GLY A 209 -2.28 10.22 9.91
C GLY A 209 -1.28 9.86 8.79
N ILE A 210 -0.86 8.59 8.68
CA ILE A 210 0.01 8.13 7.59
C ILE A 210 -0.71 7.04 6.80
N ASP A 211 -1.10 7.37 5.58
CA ASP A 211 -1.69 6.42 4.64
C ASP A 211 -0.79 6.20 3.43
N THR A 212 -0.90 4.99 2.87
CA THR A 212 -0.40 4.67 1.54
C THR A 212 -1.56 4.58 0.55
N LEU A 213 -1.24 4.60 -0.73
CA LEU A 213 -2.26 4.53 -1.78
C LEU A 213 -3.10 3.25 -1.67
N SER A 214 -2.49 2.12 -1.37
CA SER A 214 -3.17 0.83 -1.22
C SER A 214 -4.15 0.86 -0.04
N THR A 215 -3.77 1.44 1.12
CA THR A 215 -4.66 1.59 2.27
C THR A 215 -5.79 2.57 1.99
N LYS A 216 -5.51 3.67 1.29
CA LYS A 216 -6.52 4.66 0.91
C LYS A 216 -7.52 4.10 -0.11
N ILE A 217 -7.05 3.46 -1.18
CA ILE A 217 -7.92 2.82 -2.17
C ILE A 217 -8.83 1.77 -1.50
N TYR A 218 -8.29 0.97 -0.59
CA TYR A 218 -9.07 -0.05 0.10
C TYR A 218 -10.20 0.56 0.93
N SER A 219 -9.95 1.64 1.67
CA SER A 219 -10.99 2.36 2.40
C SER A 219 -12.05 2.96 1.47
N GLU A 220 -11.63 3.57 0.35
CA GLU A 220 -12.52 4.16 -0.65
C GLU A 220 -13.39 3.13 -1.41
N VAL A 221 -12.88 1.91 -1.62
CA VAL A 221 -13.66 0.84 -2.31
C VAL A 221 -14.95 0.53 -1.56
N ARG A 222 -14.95 0.56 -0.25
CA ARG A 222 -16.12 0.31 0.59
C ARG A 222 -17.11 1.47 0.63
N LYS A 223 -16.61 2.70 0.62
CA LYS A 223 -17.41 3.93 0.62
C LYS A 223 -18.08 4.21 -0.74
N GLY A 224 -17.70 3.49 -1.78
CA GLY A 224 -18.06 3.81 -3.15
C GLY A 224 -16.95 4.65 -3.79
N ILE A 225 -16.15 3.99 -4.64
CA ILE A 225 -14.95 4.58 -5.24
C ILE A 225 -15.25 5.93 -5.90
N ARG A 226 -14.61 6.98 -5.45
CA ARG A 226 -14.70 8.31 -6.04
C ARG A 226 -14.08 8.34 -7.43
N PRO A 227 -14.62 9.14 -8.36
CA PRO A 227 -14.08 9.23 -9.74
C PRO A 227 -12.60 9.65 -9.83
N GLU A 228 -12.10 10.40 -8.85
CA GLU A 228 -10.69 10.78 -8.72
C GLU A 228 -9.78 9.56 -8.62
N ILE A 229 -10.22 8.50 -7.95
CA ILE A 229 -9.46 7.24 -7.85
C ILE A 229 -9.36 6.54 -9.20
N TYR A 230 -10.39 6.63 -10.08
CA TYR A 230 -10.30 6.11 -11.44
C TYR A 230 -9.27 6.91 -12.27
N ALA A 231 -9.26 8.24 -12.13
CA ALA A 231 -8.27 9.09 -12.79
C ALA A 231 -6.85 8.75 -12.31
N LEU A 232 -6.64 8.58 -11.01
CA LEU A 232 -5.36 8.17 -10.43
C LEU A 232 -4.89 6.80 -10.96
N SER A 233 -5.78 5.79 -10.92
CA SER A 233 -5.49 4.45 -11.43
C SER A 233 -5.13 4.48 -12.92
N THR A 234 -5.81 5.32 -13.70
CA THR A 234 -5.53 5.52 -15.13
C THR A 234 -4.14 6.11 -15.33
N ILE A 235 -3.77 7.17 -14.61
CA ILE A 235 -2.44 7.79 -14.70
C ILE A 235 -1.36 6.77 -14.32
N MET A 236 -1.54 6.04 -13.23
CA MET A 236 -0.58 5.01 -12.79
C MET A 236 -0.40 3.92 -13.84
N PHE A 237 -1.50 3.39 -14.38
CA PHE A 237 -1.46 2.34 -15.40
C PHE A 237 -0.76 2.82 -16.68
N VAL A 238 -1.11 4.01 -17.19
CA VAL A 238 -0.47 4.61 -18.37
C VAL A 238 1.02 4.85 -18.12
N THR A 239 1.38 5.34 -16.92
CA THR A 239 2.78 5.57 -16.54
C THR A 239 3.58 4.24 -16.53
N VAL A 240 3.02 3.18 -15.94
CA VAL A 240 3.66 1.87 -15.91
C VAL A 240 3.80 1.30 -17.34
N LEU A 241 2.75 1.38 -18.15
CA LEU A 241 2.82 0.96 -19.56
C LEU A 241 3.88 1.73 -20.35
N PHE A 242 3.95 3.04 -20.16
CA PHE A 242 4.95 3.88 -20.80
C PHE A 242 6.37 3.51 -20.37
N LEU A 243 6.60 3.30 -19.07
CA LEU A 243 7.89 2.83 -18.56
C LEU A 243 8.26 1.44 -19.12
N LEU A 244 7.29 0.51 -19.13
CA LEU A 244 7.50 -0.83 -19.73
C LEU A 244 7.83 -0.72 -21.21
N PHE A 245 7.15 0.13 -21.97
CA PHE A 245 7.45 0.38 -23.36
C PHE A 245 8.87 0.91 -23.54
N LEU A 246 9.28 1.89 -22.75
CA LEU A 246 10.64 2.44 -22.77
C LEU A 246 11.72 1.39 -22.45
N VAL A 247 11.49 0.56 -21.44
CA VAL A 247 12.42 -0.51 -21.04
C VAL A 247 12.52 -1.60 -22.10
N ASN A 248 11.39 -1.91 -22.77
CA ASN A 248 11.32 -2.94 -23.82
C ASN A 248 11.71 -2.45 -25.23
N LEU A 249 12.06 -1.18 -25.40
CA LEU A 249 12.75 -0.73 -26.62
C LEU A 249 14.07 -1.51 -26.72
N LYS A 250 14.00 -2.70 -27.35
CA LYS A 250 15.11 -3.65 -27.44
C LYS A 250 16.35 -2.98 -28.06
N PRO A 251 17.54 -3.22 -27.49
CA PRO A 251 18.77 -2.98 -28.25
C PRO A 251 18.73 -3.87 -29.50
N GLU A 252 19.06 -3.28 -30.63
CA GLU A 252 19.34 -4.05 -31.84
C GLU A 252 20.33 -5.14 -31.46
N LYS A 253 19.99 -6.43 -31.70
CA LYS A 253 20.95 -7.52 -31.63
C LYS A 253 22.10 -7.13 -32.55
N GLU A 254 23.32 -7.24 -32.05
CA GLU A 254 24.49 -7.17 -32.91
C GLU A 254 24.27 -8.16 -34.06
N VAL A 255 23.92 -7.63 -35.23
CA VAL A 255 23.80 -8.43 -36.43
C VAL A 255 25.24 -8.64 -36.87
N HIS A 256 25.77 -9.84 -36.64
CA HIS A 256 26.98 -10.29 -37.33
C HIS A 256 26.63 -10.35 -38.81
N GLU A 257 26.97 -9.30 -39.52
CA GLU A 257 26.95 -9.30 -40.96
C GLU A 257 28.05 -10.32 -41.42
N LYS A 258 27.81 -11.08 -42.46
CA LYS A 258 28.68 -12.13 -42.96
C LYS A 258 30.13 -11.67 -43.27
N ASP A 259 30.40 -10.38 -43.21
CA ASP A 259 31.70 -9.75 -43.50
C ASP A 259 32.51 -9.34 -42.24
N GLY A 260 32.13 -9.77 -41.03
CA GLY A 260 32.95 -9.53 -39.83
C GLY A 260 33.00 -8.09 -39.34
N THR A 261 32.28 -7.14 -39.96
CA THR A 261 32.24 -5.75 -39.51
C THR A 261 31.15 -5.54 -38.44
N ILE A 262 31.57 -5.10 -37.24
CA ILE A 262 30.67 -4.76 -36.13
C ILE A 262 30.06 -3.37 -36.39
N ARG A 263 28.80 -3.32 -36.75
CA ARG A 263 28.05 -2.05 -36.84
C ARG A 263 27.76 -1.51 -35.45
N LYS A 264 28.44 -0.42 -35.06
CA LYS A 264 28.18 0.27 -33.80
C LYS A 264 26.76 0.84 -33.79
N PRO A 265 26.01 0.69 -32.69
CA PRO A 265 24.69 1.28 -32.59
C PRO A 265 24.72 2.80 -32.82
N SER A 266 23.69 3.35 -33.47
CA SER A 266 23.66 4.77 -33.80
C SER A 266 23.75 5.63 -32.51
N ARG A 267 24.52 6.71 -32.58
CA ARG A 267 24.77 7.64 -31.45
C ARG A 267 23.47 8.09 -30.74
N ALA A 268 22.40 8.30 -31.52
CA ALA A 268 21.09 8.70 -31.01
C ALA A 268 20.43 7.62 -30.12
N ARG A 269 20.53 6.35 -30.47
CA ARG A 269 19.97 5.22 -29.66
C ARG A 269 20.78 4.97 -28.40
N HIS A 270 22.08 5.15 -28.43
CA HIS A 270 22.93 5.03 -27.24
C HIS A 270 22.59 6.17 -26.23
N THR A 271 22.40 7.39 -26.72
CA THR A 271 21.99 8.54 -25.91
C THR A 271 20.59 8.34 -25.32
N MET A 272 19.63 7.84 -26.12
CA MET A 272 18.26 7.58 -25.65
C MET A 272 18.23 6.47 -24.59
N ARG A 273 19.05 5.42 -24.71
CA ARG A 273 19.22 4.38 -23.70
C ARG A 273 19.80 4.95 -22.40
N LEU A 274 20.82 5.79 -22.47
CA LEU A 274 21.40 6.48 -21.30
C LEU A 274 20.39 7.39 -20.61
N VAL A 275 19.57 8.12 -21.38
CA VAL A 275 18.50 8.98 -20.84
C VAL A 275 17.46 8.14 -20.11
N VAL A 276 16.94 7.09 -20.75
CA VAL A 276 15.89 6.23 -20.17
C VAL A 276 16.39 5.43 -18.96
N THR A 277 17.61 4.90 -18.99
CA THR A 277 18.12 4.02 -17.92
C THR A 277 18.81 4.76 -16.77
N ARG A 278 19.20 6.01 -16.96
CA ARG A 278 19.92 6.79 -15.94
C ARG A 278 19.26 8.11 -15.60
N VAL A 279 18.82 8.88 -16.61
CA VAL A 279 18.31 10.22 -16.41
C VAL A 279 16.86 10.20 -15.92
N VAL A 280 15.98 9.35 -16.50
CA VAL A 280 14.58 9.27 -16.10
C VAL A 280 14.43 8.76 -14.65
N PRO A 281 15.10 7.69 -14.21
CA PRO A 281 15.07 7.28 -12.80
C PRO A 281 15.65 8.36 -11.86
N ALA A 282 16.74 9.00 -12.25
CA ALA A 282 17.35 10.08 -11.45
C ALA A 282 16.42 11.30 -11.33
N LEU A 283 15.76 11.69 -12.42
CA LEU A 283 14.76 12.77 -12.40
C LEU A 283 13.53 12.40 -11.58
N LEU A 284 13.04 11.16 -11.68
CA LEU A 284 11.95 10.65 -10.83
C LEU A 284 12.32 10.75 -9.33
N VAL A 285 13.52 10.31 -8.97
CA VAL A 285 14.05 10.44 -7.60
C VAL A 285 14.12 11.89 -7.16
N ILE A 286 14.63 12.79 -8.01
CA ILE A 286 14.74 14.23 -7.71
C ILE A 286 13.35 14.86 -7.56
N VAL A 287 12.40 14.54 -8.42
CA VAL A 287 11.02 15.08 -8.35
C VAL A 287 10.32 14.59 -7.09
N ILE A 288 10.50 13.31 -6.74
CA ILE A 288 9.92 12.71 -5.52
C ILE A 288 10.55 13.36 -4.27
N THR A 289 11.88 13.50 -4.23
CA THR A 289 12.57 14.09 -3.07
C THR A 289 12.34 15.60 -2.95
N ALA A 290 12.34 16.34 -4.05
CA ALA A 290 12.05 17.78 -4.05
C ALA A 290 10.58 18.04 -3.69
N GLY A 291 9.64 17.30 -4.27
CA GLY A 291 8.22 17.36 -3.91
C GLY A 291 7.99 17.12 -2.42
N GLY A 292 8.74 16.16 -1.83
CA GLY A 292 8.68 15.86 -0.42
C GLY A 292 9.24 16.92 0.51
N PHE A 293 10.29 17.52 0.11
CA PHE A 293 10.84 18.62 0.88
C PHE A 293 9.86 19.81 0.92
N PHE A 294 9.23 20.13 -0.20
CA PHE A 294 8.21 21.18 -0.29
C PHE A 294 6.93 20.83 0.48
N TYR A 295 6.49 19.57 0.45
CA TYR A 295 5.32 19.10 1.18
C TYR A 295 5.56 19.13 2.70
N ASN A 296 6.67 18.57 3.16
CA ASN A 296 7.02 18.54 4.59
C ASN A 296 7.30 19.93 5.19
N SER A 297 7.68 20.91 4.37
CA SER A 297 7.84 22.28 4.83
C SER A 297 6.50 23.01 5.03
N LYS A 298 5.43 22.62 4.31
CA LYS A 298 4.09 23.16 4.49
C LYS A 298 3.31 22.52 5.65
N THR A 299 3.56 21.25 5.96
CA THR A 299 2.85 20.52 7.02
C THR A 299 3.42 20.70 8.43
N LYS A 300 4.49 21.47 8.61
CA LYS A 300 4.98 21.88 9.93
C LYS A 300 4.16 23.01 10.53
N ILE A 301 2.88 22.75 10.83
CA ILE A 301 2.22 23.44 11.93
C ILE A 301 2.65 22.68 13.19
N SER A 302 3.81 23.03 13.70
CA SER A 302 4.35 22.53 14.96
C SER A 302 3.71 23.28 16.09
N GLY A 303 2.96 22.61 16.97
CA GLY A 303 2.53 23.13 18.26
C GLY A 303 1.04 23.15 18.56
N SER A 304 0.15 22.68 17.69
CA SER A 304 -1.26 22.48 18.06
C SER A 304 -1.42 21.16 18.84
N GLU A 305 -2.25 21.19 19.87
CA GLU A 305 -2.77 19.98 20.50
C GLU A 305 -3.43 19.12 19.43
N LYS A 306 -3.33 17.80 19.55
CA LYS A 306 -3.88 16.86 18.58
C LYS A 306 -4.84 15.91 19.27
N VAL A 307 -5.94 15.62 18.61
CA VAL A 307 -6.86 14.56 19.01
C VAL A 307 -6.88 13.47 17.93
N ILE A 308 -6.71 12.21 18.33
CA ILE A 308 -6.69 11.05 17.43
C ILE A 308 -8.02 10.34 17.53
N VAL A 309 -8.79 10.39 16.44
CA VAL A 309 -10.14 9.80 16.33
C VAL A 309 -10.07 8.57 15.45
N TYR A 310 -10.58 7.43 15.93
CA TYR A 310 -10.63 6.16 15.21
C TYR A 310 -12.07 5.72 15.03
N ASN A 311 -12.60 5.85 13.83
CA ASN A 311 -14.02 5.71 13.52
C ASN A 311 -14.27 4.79 12.31
N TRP A 312 -15.53 4.44 12.10
CA TRP A 312 -16.00 3.78 10.89
C TRP A 312 -15.86 4.68 9.66
N GLY A 313 -15.63 4.06 8.49
CA GLY A 313 -15.29 4.76 7.27
C GLY A 313 -16.30 5.76 6.71
N GLU A 314 -17.58 5.76 7.11
CA GLU A 314 -18.63 6.63 6.54
C GLU A 314 -19.53 7.28 7.59
N TYR A 315 -19.06 7.33 8.82
CA TYR A 315 -19.90 7.77 9.94
C TYR A 315 -19.74 9.24 10.28
N LEU A 316 -18.81 9.95 9.66
CA LEU A 316 -18.57 11.37 9.91
C LEU A 316 -18.36 12.11 8.59
N ASP A 317 -19.00 13.26 8.46
CA ASP A 317 -18.74 14.19 7.37
C ASP A 317 -17.38 14.89 7.62
N PRO A 318 -16.45 14.84 6.65
CA PRO A 318 -15.15 15.50 6.79
C PRO A 318 -15.23 16.99 7.14
N ASP A 319 -16.24 17.71 6.66
CA ASP A 319 -16.43 19.12 6.93
C ASP A 319 -16.60 19.40 8.45
N VAL A 320 -17.10 18.41 9.22
CA VAL A 320 -17.24 18.53 10.69
C VAL A 320 -15.86 18.56 11.36
N LEU A 321 -14.87 17.87 10.81
CA LEU A 321 -13.50 17.90 11.33
C LEU A 321 -12.89 19.29 11.15
N ASP A 322 -13.06 19.88 9.98
CA ASP A 322 -12.57 21.22 9.67
C ASP A 322 -13.21 22.28 10.58
N ILE A 323 -14.53 22.18 10.80
CA ILE A 323 -15.25 23.06 11.73
C ILE A 323 -14.71 22.93 13.16
N PHE A 324 -14.46 21.70 13.62
CA PHE A 324 -13.90 21.46 14.94
C PHE A 324 -12.49 22.06 15.09
N GLU A 325 -11.64 21.90 14.08
CA GLU A 325 -10.29 22.46 14.07
C GLU A 325 -10.33 23.99 14.06
N GLU A 326 -11.25 24.63 13.30
CA GLU A 326 -11.43 26.08 13.26
C GLU A 326 -11.93 26.64 14.59
N GLU A 327 -12.89 25.96 15.25
CA GLU A 327 -13.46 26.41 16.51
C GLU A 327 -12.54 26.21 17.72
N THR A 328 -11.76 25.13 17.74
CA THR A 328 -10.97 24.73 18.91
C THR A 328 -9.48 25.02 18.79
N GLY A 329 -8.96 25.12 17.57
CA GLY A 329 -7.52 25.17 17.29
C GLY A 329 -6.82 23.82 17.53
N ILE A 330 -7.56 22.73 17.79
CA ILE A 330 -7.04 21.38 18.03
C ILE A 330 -7.04 20.62 16.71
N GLN A 331 -5.90 20.10 16.27
CA GLN A 331 -5.79 19.30 15.06
C GLN A 331 -6.41 17.92 15.24
N VAL A 332 -7.29 17.49 14.32
CA VAL A 332 -7.86 16.14 14.33
C VAL A 332 -7.09 15.21 13.41
N VAL A 333 -6.56 14.15 13.99
CA VAL A 333 -5.99 13.03 13.23
C VAL A 333 -7.05 11.95 13.12
N TYR A 334 -7.76 11.93 11.98
CA TYR A 334 -8.86 11.01 11.76
C TYR A 334 -8.36 9.75 11.08
N GLU A 335 -8.57 8.61 11.73
CA GLU A 335 -8.26 7.28 11.21
C GLU A 335 -9.54 6.46 11.07
N GLU A 336 -9.63 5.68 10.00
CA GLU A 336 -10.80 4.87 9.72
C GLU A 336 -10.48 3.38 9.86
N TYR A 337 -11.46 2.61 10.29
CA TYR A 337 -11.40 1.16 10.30
C TYR A 337 -12.66 0.55 9.67
N GLU A 338 -12.58 -0.73 9.34
CA GLU A 338 -13.58 -1.41 8.55
C GLU A 338 -14.42 -2.39 9.36
N THR A 339 -13.82 -3.02 10.36
CA THR A 339 -14.47 -3.96 11.26
C THR A 339 -13.90 -3.81 12.67
N ASN A 340 -14.73 -4.11 13.66
CA ASN A 340 -14.32 -4.11 15.06
C ASN A 340 -13.14 -5.09 15.30
N GLU A 341 -13.10 -6.19 14.54
CA GLU A 341 -12.08 -7.23 14.67
C GLU A 341 -10.69 -6.74 14.18
N ILE A 342 -10.65 -5.79 13.27
CA ILE A 342 -9.42 -5.13 12.81
C ILE A 342 -9.02 -4.01 13.77
N MET A 343 -10.00 -3.24 14.26
CA MET A 343 -9.80 -2.12 15.18
C MET A 343 -9.29 -2.61 16.55
N TYR A 344 -9.96 -3.60 17.13
CA TYR A 344 -9.73 -4.05 18.49
C TYR A 344 -8.27 -4.46 18.79
N PRO A 345 -7.58 -5.28 17.97
CA PRO A 345 -6.19 -5.63 18.22
C PRO A 345 -5.24 -4.42 18.24
N LYS A 346 -5.51 -3.39 17.44
CA LYS A 346 -4.70 -2.15 17.43
C LYS A 346 -4.86 -1.38 18.74
N VAL A 347 -6.09 -1.22 19.22
CA VAL A 347 -6.36 -0.55 20.50
C VAL A 347 -5.81 -1.37 21.65
N GLN A 348 -6.08 -2.68 21.68
CA GLN A 348 -5.62 -3.59 22.74
C GLN A 348 -4.10 -3.65 22.84
N SER A 349 -3.42 -3.54 21.71
CA SER A 349 -1.96 -3.58 21.67
C SER A 349 -1.29 -2.39 22.36
N GLY A 350 -2.00 -1.27 22.53
CA GLY A 350 -1.45 -0.01 23.04
C GLY A 350 -0.37 0.61 22.13
N ALA A 351 -0.24 0.13 20.89
CA ALA A 351 0.75 0.66 19.94
C ALA A 351 0.46 2.10 19.53
N ILE A 352 -0.80 2.47 19.57
CA ILE A 352 -1.32 3.79 19.27
C ILE A 352 -2.24 4.18 20.42
N SER A 353 -2.05 5.38 20.96
CA SER A 353 -2.99 5.97 21.93
C SER A 353 -4.04 6.71 21.12
N TYR A 354 -5.23 6.13 21.02
CA TYR A 354 -6.38 6.78 20.46
C TYR A 354 -7.10 7.56 21.56
N ASP A 355 -7.51 8.81 21.26
CA ASP A 355 -8.26 9.63 22.20
C ASP A 355 -9.75 9.33 22.13
N VAL A 356 -10.26 9.05 20.93
CA VAL A 356 -11.67 8.70 20.69
C VAL A 356 -11.76 7.51 19.76
N VAL A 357 -12.56 6.50 20.14
CA VAL A 357 -12.85 5.31 19.33
C VAL A 357 -14.37 5.15 19.23
N CYS A 358 -14.88 4.80 18.05
CA CYS A 358 -16.33 4.64 17.81
C CYS A 358 -16.71 3.19 17.45
N PRO A 359 -16.63 2.22 18.36
CA PRO A 359 -16.97 0.81 18.10
C PRO A 359 -18.49 0.54 18.19
N SER A 360 -18.88 -0.68 17.79
CA SER A 360 -20.22 -1.17 18.04
C SER A 360 -20.41 -1.57 19.50
N ASP A 361 -21.65 -1.67 19.94
CA ASP A 361 -22.11 -1.98 21.30
C ASP A 361 -21.40 -3.18 21.93
N TYR A 362 -21.40 -4.35 21.26
CA TYR A 362 -20.73 -5.55 21.75
C TYR A 362 -19.21 -5.40 21.93
N MET A 363 -18.62 -4.52 21.12
CA MET A 363 -17.19 -4.26 21.22
C MET A 363 -16.88 -3.27 22.35
N ILE A 364 -17.76 -2.30 22.62
CA ILE A 364 -17.68 -1.42 23.80
C ILE A 364 -17.67 -2.28 25.06
N GLN A 365 -18.63 -3.22 25.19
CA GLN A 365 -18.68 -4.14 26.33
C GLN A 365 -17.35 -4.89 26.50
N ARG A 366 -16.83 -5.45 25.40
CA ARG A 366 -15.56 -6.16 25.43
C ARG A 366 -14.37 -5.29 25.81
N MET A 367 -14.37 -4.02 25.37
CA MET A 367 -13.30 -3.07 25.72
C MET A 367 -13.37 -2.65 27.19
N ILE A 368 -14.56 -2.50 27.77
CA ILE A 368 -14.76 -2.28 29.20
C ILE A 368 -14.25 -3.47 30.01
N GLU A 369 -14.61 -4.70 29.63
CA GLU A 369 -14.18 -5.94 30.31
C GLU A 369 -12.64 -6.12 30.28
N ASN A 370 -11.94 -5.48 29.34
CA ASN A 370 -10.48 -5.53 29.21
C ASN A 370 -9.77 -4.23 29.64
N ASP A 371 -10.45 -3.35 30.36
CA ASP A 371 -9.89 -2.09 30.88
C ASP A 371 -9.23 -1.20 29.82
N LEU A 372 -9.82 -1.15 28.62
CA LEU A 372 -9.26 -0.39 27.48
C LEU A 372 -9.86 1.01 27.33
N LEU A 373 -10.90 1.35 28.09
CA LEU A 373 -11.61 2.62 28.00
C LEU A 373 -11.41 3.46 29.28
N ALA A 374 -11.24 4.75 29.10
CA ALA A 374 -11.22 5.71 30.22
C ALA A 374 -12.66 6.15 30.58
N GLU A 375 -12.88 6.42 31.85
CA GLU A 375 -14.16 6.98 32.31
C GLU A 375 -14.35 8.41 31.74
N ILE A 376 -15.57 8.70 31.31
CA ILE A 376 -15.94 9.99 30.73
C ILE A 376 -16.19 11.00 31.88
N ASN A 377 -15.53 12.16 31.79
CA ASN A 377 -15.88 13.28 32.64
C ASN A 377 -17.04 14.07 32.01
N TRP A 378 -18.24 13.83 32.52
CA TRP A 378 -19.48 14.43 32.01
C TRP A 378 -19.55 15.95 32.14
N ASP A 379 -18.82 16.53 33.08
CA ASP A 379 -18.77 18.00 33.27
C ASP A 379 -18.12 18.68 32.05
N ASN A 380 -17.30 17.95 31.31
CA ASN A 380 -16.64 18.44 30.10
C ASN A 380 -17.50 18.28 28.84
N ILE A 381 -18.70 17.65 28.93
CA ILE A 381 -19.53 17.34 27.75
C ILE A 381 -20.93 18.03 27.91
N PRO A 382 -21.01 19.37 27.86
CA PRO A 382 -22.27 20.11 28.07
C PRO A 382 -23.31 19.79 27.01
N ASN A 383 -22.91 19.29 25.85
CA ASN A 383 -23.77 18.93 24.71
C ASN A 383 -24.47 17.58 24.87
N ILE A 384 -24.18 16.80 25.93
CA ILE A 384 -24.89 15.55 26.21
C ILE A 384 -26.41 15.72 26.32
N LYS A 385 -26.87 16.89 26.72
CA LYS A 385 -28.28 17.26 26.74
C LYS A 385 -29.00 17.18 25.41
N ASN A 386 -28.23 17.17 24.29
CA ASN A 386 -28.77 17.05 22.93
C ASN A 386 -29.03 15.59 22.54
N ILE A 387 -28.56 14.63 23.32
CA ILE A 387 -28.82 13.21 23.10
C ILE A 387 -30.08 12.78 23.79
N GLY A 388 -31.03 12.19 23.05
CA GLY A 388 -32.30 11.75 23.59
C GLY A 388 -32.11 10.67 24.67
N GLN A 389 -32.88 10.77 25.77
CA GLN A 389 -32.81 9.87 26.92
C GLN A 389 -32.98 8.41 26.52
N THR A 390 -33.80 8.11 25.52
CA THR A 390 -34.02 6.75 24.99
C THR A 390 -32.72 6.08 24.56
N TYR A 391 -31.83 6.82 23.91
CA TYR A 391 -30.54 6.27 23.43
C TYR A 391 -29.58 6.07 24.61
N MET A 392 -29.57 6.97 25.56
CA MET A 392 -28.79 6.82 26.79
C MET A 392 -29.27 5.62 27.63
N ASP A 393 -30.57 5.33 27.64
CA ASP A 393 -31.11 4.16 28.33
C ASP A 393 -30.80 2.86 27.59
N GLN A 394 -30.78 2.88 26.28
CA GLN A 394 -30.38 1.72 25.47
C GLN A 394 -28.89 1.36 25.62
N SER A 395 -28.02 2.36 25.73
CA SER A 395 -26.58 2.12 25.93
C SER A 395 -26.25 1.44 27.27
N LYS A 396 -27.12 1.52 28.27
CA LYS A 396 -26.97 0.79 29.55
C LYS A 396 -26.92 -0.73 29.40
N ALA A 397 -27.33 -1.27 28.24
CA ALA A 397 -27.25 -2.69 27.97
C ALA A 397 -25.79 -3.19 27.85
N PHE A 398 -24.85 -2.37 27.43
CA PHE A 398 -23.45 -2.67 27.25
C PHE A 398 -22.50 -1.77 28.08
N ASP A 399 -22.97 -0.62 28.55
CA ASP A 399 -22.30 0.29 29.49
C ASP A 399 -23.30 0.69 30.61
N PRO A 400 -23.46 -0.15 31.65
CA PRO A 400 -24.58 -0.06 32.60
C PRO A 400 -24.76 1.27 33.29
N GLU A 401 -23.68 2.00 33.53
CA GLU A 401 -23.68 3.30 34.18
C GLU A 401 -23.45 4.47 33.21
N ASN A 402 -23.33 4.17 31.90
CA ASN A 402 -22.95 5.14 30.89
C ASN A 402 -21.62 5.87 31.23
N LYS A 403 -20.64 5.15 31.76
CA LYS A 403 -19.37 5.73 32.21
C LYS A 403 -18.34 5.91 31.12
N TYR A 404 -18.39 5.05 30.10
CA TYR A 404 -17.32 4.89 29.12
C TYR A 404 -17.73 5.28 27.71
N SER A 405 -19.03 5.42 27.43
CA SER A 405 -19.51 5.62 26.07
C SER A 405 -20.61 6.67 25.95
N VAL A 406 -20.65 7.33 24.79
CA VAL A 406 -21.70 8.24 24.35
C VAL A 406 -22.37 7.67 23.12
N PRO A 407 -23.70 7.49 23.07
CA PRO A 407 -24.38 7.09 21.84
C PRO A 407 -24.13 8.07 20.70
N TYR A 408 -23.59 7.55 19.59
CA TYR A 408 -23.24 8.35 18.42
C TYR A 408 -24.20 8.13 17.26
N CYS A 409 -24.32 6.88 16.84
CA CYS A 409 -25.17 6.44 15.74
C CYS A 409 -25.96 5.20 16.13
N TRP A 410 -27.17 5.06 15.62
CA TRP A 410 -27.93 3.82 15.73
C TRP A 410 -28.57 3.47 14.39
N GLY A 411 -28.86 2.21 14.18
CA GLY A 411 -29.50 1.72 12.98
C GLY A 411 -30.44 0.57 13.26
N THR A 412 -31.37 0.33 12.33
CA THR A 412 -32.25 -0.83 12.36
C THR A 412 -31.78 -1.83 11.33
N VAL A 413 -31.79 -3.12 11.70
CA VAL A 413 -31.58 -4.23 10.79
C VAL A 413 -32.94 -4.74 10.35
N GLY A 414 -33.14 -4.92 9.04
CA GLY A 414 -34.38 -5.39 8.47
C GLY A 414 -34.16 -6.31 7.29
N ILE A 415 -35.23 -6.97 6.86
CA ILE A 415 -35.23 -7.82 5.67
C ILE A 415 -35.64 -6.98 4.47
N LEU A 416 -34.72 -6.83 3.51
CA LEU A 416 -35.02 -6.29 2.19
C LEU A 416 -35.41 -7.45 1.26
N TYR A 417 -36.62 -7.40 0.69
CA TYR A 417 -37.06 -8.41 -0.23
C TYR A 417 -37.67 -7.82 -1.52
N ASN A 418 -37.60 -8.58 -2.60
CA ASN A 418 -38.16 -8.20 -3.88
C ASN A 418 -39.66 -8.61 -3.93
N LYS A 419 -40.54 -7.63 -3.88
CA LYS A 419 -42.00 -7.82 -3.94
C LYS A 419 -42.53 -8.49 -5.22
N THR A 420 -41.71 -8.55 -6.29
CA THR A 420 -42.10 -9.23 -7.54
C THR A 420 -41.73 -10.71 -7.54
N MET A 421 -40.98 -11.17 -6.53
CA MET A 421 -40.51 -12.56 -6.39
C MET A 421 -41.06 -13.24 -5.14
N VAL A 422 -41.59 -12.48 -4.19
CA VAL A 422 -42.12 -12.97 -2.93
C VAL A 422 -43.54 -12.44 -2.79
N ASP A 423 -44.52 -13.35 -2.86
CA ASP A 423 -45.93 -13.02 -2.85
C ASP A 423 -46.51 -12.92 -1.41
N GLU A 424 -45.81 -13.53 -0.43
CA GLU A 424 -46.23 -13.53 0.97
C GLU A 424 -45.71 -12.29 1.72
N PRO A 425 -46.48 -11.69 2.64
CA PRO A 425 -46.00 -10.60 3.47
C PRO A 425 -44.89 -11.08 4.40
N ILE A 426 -43.77 -10.33 4.43
CA ILE A 426 -42.65 -10.60 5.32
C ILE A 426 -42.87 -9.80 6.61
N ASP A 427 -43.30 -10.46 7.67
CA ASP A 427 -43.63 -9.87 8.97
C ASP A 427 -42.73 -10.38 10.11
N SER A 428 -41.89 -11.34 9.85
CA SER A 428 -41.01 -11.96 10.84
C SER A 428 -39.67 -12.39 10.23
N TRP A 429 -38.64 -12.37 11.08
CA TRP A 429 -37.32 -12.94 10.76
C TRP A 429 -37.36 -14.44 10.46
N SER A 430 -38.39 -15.17 10.92
CA SER A 430 -38.56 -16.60 10.67
C SER A 430 -38.62 -16.96 9.20
N VAL A 431 -38.99 -16.02 8.32
CA VAL A 431 -39.03 -16.22 6.87
C VAL A 431 -37.69 -16.62 6.28
N LEU A 432 -36.58 -16.22 6.89
CA LEU A 432 -35.23 -16.59 6.42
C LEU A 432 -34.92 -18.08 6.57
N TRP A 433 -35.67 -18.79 7.40
CA TRP A 433 -35.55 -20.24 7.64
C TRP A 433 -36.71 -21.04 7.07
N ASN A 434 -37.64 -20.38 6.36
CA ASN A 434 -38.74 -21.03 5.72
C ASN A 434 -38.29 -21.56 4.34
N PRO A 435 -38.28 -22.89 4.10
CA PRO A 435 -37.79 -23.50 2.87
C PRO A 435 -38.75 -23.38 1.65
N LYS A 436 -39.83 -22.60 1.74
CA LYS A 436 -40.81 -22.46 0.67
C LYS A 436 -40.36 -21.46 -0.38
#